data_f0b78a3ad86ffa31f7649ce26508c98d
#
_entry.id   f0b78a3ad86ffa31f7649ce26508c98d
#
_cell.length_a   1.000
_cell.length_b   1.000
_cell.length_c   1.000
_cell.angle_alpha   90.00
_cell.angle_beta   90.00
_cell.angle_gamma   90.00
#
_symmetry.space_group_name_H-M   'P 1'
#
loop_
_entity.id
_entity.type
_entity.pdbx_description
1 polymer ?
#
loop_
_entity_poly.entity_id
_entity_poly.type
_entity_poly.pdbx_seq_one_letter_code
_entity_poly.pdbx_strand_id
1 'polypeptide(L)'
;MLTRCIRAEKLKLRHSLIFPACILIPIIPAVMGTFNYMQNLGILKSQWYSLWTQHTLFYASFFFAPLIGLYCSYIWRLEHRHNNWNKIMTAPVPVSDLFFGKLVWILLITLMTQLWTGILYLISGKLAGLPGVCPPEIIIWILRGTLGAVPICLSLIHI
;
A
#
# COMPACT_ATOMS: atom_id res chain seq x y z
N MET A 1 -1.88 16.35 21.37
CA MET A 1 -0.66 16.57 20.58
C MET A 1 -0.63 15.74 19.30
N LEU A 2 -1.19 14.56 19.26
CA LEU A 2 -1.24 13.65 18.10
C LEU A 2 -1.66 14.33 16.77
N THR A 3 -2.71 15.14 16.77
CA THR A 3 -3.18 15.85 15.55
C THR A 3 -2.13 16.81 14.97
N ARG A 4 -1.31 17.41 15.81
CA ARG A 4 -0.19 18.28 15.37
C ARG A 4 0.92 17.42 14.74
N CYS A 5 1.23 16.25 15.31
CA CYS A 5 2.19 15.30 14.74
C CYS A 5 1.73 14.80 13.38
N ILE A 6 0.46 14.39 13.23
CA ILE A 6 -0.11 13.97 11.95
C ILE A 6 -0.02 15.07 10.88
N ARG A 7 -0.29 16.34 11.25
CA ARG A 7 -0.14 17.48 10.33
C ARG A 7 1.32 17.74 9.95
N ALA A 8 2.24 17.60 10.87
CA ALA A 8 3.67 17.75 10.60
C ALA A 8 4.17 16.68 9.62
N GLU A 9 3.78 15.42 9.81
CA GLU A 9 4.09 14.33 8.88
C GLU A 9 3.51 14.58 7.48
N LYS A 10 2.29 15.12 7.40
CA LYS A 10 1.68 15.53 6.11
C LYS A 10 2.55 16.51 5.34
N LEU A 11 3.07 17.51 6.02
CA LEU A 11 3.93 18.54 5.41
C LEU A 11 5.25 17.94 4.91
N LYS A 12 5.85 17.01 5.68
CA LYS A 12 7.08 16.30 5.28
C LYS A 12 6.87 15.42 4.04
N LEU A 13 5.70 14.81 3.91
CA LEU A 13 5.35 13.96 2.78
C LEU A 13 4.94 14.74 1.52
N ARG A 14 4.70 16.04 1.63
CA ARG A 14 4.36 16.87 0.47
C ARG A 14 5.51 16.87 -0.54
N HIS A 15 5.19 16.60 -1.80
CA HIS A 15 6.16 16.44 -2.90
C HIS A 15 7.15 15.29 -2.74
N SER A 16 6.78 14.27 -1.99
CA SER A 16 7.58 13.07 -1.74
C SER A 16 7.55 12.10 -2.92
N LEU A 17 8.68 11.44 -3.18
CA LEU A 17 8.80 10.35 -4.16
C LEU A 17 8.04 9.08 -3.76
N ILE A 18 7.43 9.04 -2.58
CA ILE A 18 6.62 7.90 -2.12
C ILE A 18 5.34 7.75 -2.97
N PHE A 19 4.73 8.86 -3.38
CA PHE A 19 3.49 8.84 -4.17
C PHE A 19 3.67 8.25 -5.58
N PRO A 20 4.69 8.64 -6.38
CA PRO A 20 5.01 7.94 -7.60
C PRO A 20 5.26 6.44 -7.40
N ALA A 21 5.94 6.04 -6.34
CA ALA A 21 6.18 4.63 -6.02
C ALA A 21 4.86 3.87 -5.75
N CYS A 22 3.92 4.47 -5.01
CA CYS A 22 2.59 3.92 -4.75
C CYS A 22 1.79 3.65 -6.05
N ILE A 23 2.03 4.44 -7.09
CA ILE A 23 1.31 4.33 -8.37
C ILE A 23 2.02 3.35 -9.30
N LEU A 24 3.34 3.47 -9.45
CA LEU A 24 4.10 2.73 -10.46
C LEU A 24 4.36 1.27 -10.07
N ILE A 25 4.71 1.00 -8.81
CA ILE A 25 5.08 -0.35 -8.39
C ILE A 25 3.91 -1.34 -8.50
N PRO A 26 2.65 -1.03 -8.10
CA PRO A 26 1.54 -1.95 -8.24
C PRO A 26 1.13 -2.27 -9.69
N ILE A 27 1.56 -1.48 -10.66
CA ILE A 27 1.31 -1.78 -12.08
C ILE A 27 2.01 -3.08 -12.49
N ILE A 28 3.21 -3.33 -11.97
CA ILE A 28 4.00 -4.52 -12.31
C ILE A 28 3.23 -5.81 -11.98
N PRO A 29 2.81 -6.06 -10.72
CA PRO A 29 2.05 -7.26 -10.40
C PRO A 29 0.67 -7.30 -11.08
N ALA A 30 0.05 -6.16 -11.37
CA ALA A 30 -1.20 -6.11 -12.12
C ALA A 30 -1.02 -6.61 -13.55
N VAL A 31 0.04 -6.18 -14.24
CA VAL A 31 0.38 -6.68 -15.59
C VAL A 31 0.71 -8.17 -15.54
N MET A 32 1.56 -8.61 -14.58
CA MET A 32 1.92 -10.02 -14.42
C MET A 32 0.69 -10.90 -14.15
N GLY A 33 -0.20 -10.47 -13.26
CA GLY A 33 -1.43 -11.19 -12.91
C GLY A 33 -2.39 -11.29 -14.09
N THR A 34 -2.55 -10.19 -14.85
CA THR A 34 -3.40 -10.17 -16.04
C THR A 34 -2.83 -11.09 -17.12
N PHE A 35 -1.54 -11.03 -17.37
CA PHE A 35 -0.88 -11.88 -18.36
C PHE A 35 -1.01 -13.36 -17.97
N ASN A 36 -0.75 -13.71 -16.70
CA ASN A 36 -0.91 -15.07 -16.23
C ASN A 36 -2.36 -15.58 -16.33
N TYR A 37 -3.34 -14.71 -16.03
CA TYR A 37 -4.74 -15.04 -16.23
C TYR A 37 -5.05 -15.37 -17.69
N MET A 38 -4.60 -14.52 -18.63
CA MET A 38 -4.84 -14.72 -20.07
C MET A 38 -4.21 -16.00 -20.62
N GLN A 39 -3.04 -16.40 -20.12
CA GLN A 39 -2.37 -17.63 -20.53
C GLN A 39 -3.07 -18.90 -19.98
N ASN A 40 -3.87 -18.79 -18.93
CA ASN A 40 -4.47 -19.91 -18.22
C ASN A 40 -6.01 -19.92 -18.29
N LEU A 41 -6.61 -19.30 -19.29
CA LEU A 41 -8.07 -19.22 -19.47
C LEU A 41 -8.75 -20.61 -19.51
N GLY A 42 -8.06 -21.64 -20.00
CA GLY A 42 -8.58 -23.01 -20.04
C GLY A 42 -8.79 -23.63 -18.64
N ILE A 43 -8.06 -23.17 -17.64
CA ILE A 43 -8.10 -23.68 -16.25
C ILE A 43 -8.88 -22.71 -15.36
N LEU A 44 -8.71 -21.42 -15.56
CA LEU A 44 -9.26 -20.35 -14.71
C LEU A 44 -10.68 -19.96 -15.16
N LYS A 45 -11.68 -20.77 -14.76
CA LYS A 45 -13.06 -20.62 -15.21
C LYS A 45 -13.89 -19.56 -14.48
N SER A 46 -13.45 -19.11 -13.30
CA SER A 46 -14.24 -18.22 -12.44
C SER A 46 -14.08 -16.73 -12.78
N GLN A 47 -13.75 -16.40 -14.02
CA GLN A 47 -13.74 -15.03 -14.58
C GLN A 47 -13.12 -13.99 -13.63
N TRP A 48 -13.89 -13.06 -13.08
CA TRP A 48 -13.45 -12.00 -12.19
C TRP A 48 -12.73 -12.52 -10.94
N TYR A 49 -13.20 -13.59 -10.30
CA TYR A 49 -12.53 -14.17 -9.13
C TYR A 49 -11.17 -14.76 -9.48
N SER A 50 -11.09 -15.43 -10.63
CA SER A 50 -9.81 -15.97 -11.12
C SER A 50 -8.81 -14.86 -11.43
N LEU A 51 -9.22 -13.78 -12.06
CA LEU A 51 -8.37 -12.62 -12.31
C LEU A 51 -7.88 -12.01 -10.99
N TRP A 52 -8.77 -11.85 -9.99
CA TRP A 52 -8.39 -11.34 -8.68
C TRP A 52 -7.35 -12.22 -7.99
N THR A 53 -7.51 -13.51 -8.02
CA THR A 53 -6.53 -14.45 -7.42
C THR A 53 -5.16 -14.32 -8.07
N GLN A 54 -5.08 -14.14 -9.38
CA GLN A 54 -3.81 -13.95 -10.09
C GLN A 54 -3.15 -12.61 -9.74
N HIS A 55 -3.92 -11.52 -9.71
CA HIS A 55 -3.42 -10.22 -9.26
C HIS A 55 -2.88 -10.29 -7.82
N THR A 56 -3.67 -10.87 -6.92
CA THR A 56 -3.31 -10.97 -5.49
C THR A 56 -2.11 -11.88 -5.28
N LEU A 57 -2.00 -12.97 -6.04
CA LEU A 57 -0.87 -13.89 -5.96
C LEU A 57 0.47 -13.15 -6.15
N PHE A 58 0.61 -12.42 -7.24
CA PHE A 58 1.84 -11.69 -7.52
C PHE A 58 2.03 -10.50 -6.57
N TYR A 59 0.97 -9.73 -6.33
CA TYR A 59 1.04 -8.57 -5.46
C TYR A 59 1.39 -8.94 -4.03
N ALA A 60 0.68 -9.88 -3.41
CA ALA A 60 0.89 -10.24 -2.02
C ALA A 60 2.21 -10.99 -1.80
N SER A 61 2.60 -11.88 -2.73
CA SER A 61 3.81 -12.69 -2.55
C SER A 61 5.11 -11.90 -2.73
N PHE A 62 5.14 -10.93 -3.65
CA PHE A 62 6.41 -10.28 -4.04
C PHE A 62 6.46 -8.78 -3.77
N PHE A 63 5.34 -8.08 -3.77
CA PHE A 63 5.35 -6.62 -3.77
C PHE A 63 4.78 -5.99 -2.50
N PHE A 64 3.82 -6.63 -1.84
CA PHE A 64 3.09 -6.03 -0.73
C PHE A 64 3.98 -5.71 0.48
N ALA A 65 4.69 -6.70 1.02
CA ALA A 65 5.56 -6.48 2.17
C ALA A 65 6.75 -5.55 1.84
N PRO A 66 7.47 -5.70 0.70
CA PRO A 66 8.50 -4.74 0.29
C PRO A 66 7.99 -3.32 0.11
N LEU A 67 6.78 -3.11 -0.40
CA LEU A 67 6.18 -1.78 -0.50
C LEU A 67 5.96 -1.14 0.86
N ILE A 68 5.41 -1.88 1.81
CA ILE A 68 5.23 -1.38 3.18
C ILE A 68 6.60 -1.05 3.80
N GLY A 69 7.61 -1.90 3.59
CA GLY A 69 8.99 -1.65 4.01
C GLY A 69 9.54 -0.35 3.43
N LEU A 70 9.29 -0.10 2.15
CA LEU A 70 9.67 1.14 1.49
C LEU A 70 8.98 2.35 2.11
N TYR A 71 7.68 2.26 2.44
CA TYR A 71 6.96 3.36 3.09
C TYR A 71 7.50 3.64 4.49
N CYS A 72 7.71 2.61 5.30
CA CYS A 72 8.29 2.74 6.63
C CYS A 72 9.69 3.35 6.56
N SER A 73 10.58 2.79 5.75
CA SER A 73 11.96 3.28 5.62
C SER A 73 12.03 4.71 5.09
N TYR A 74 11.15 5.10 4.17
CA TYR A 74 11.10 6.45 3.65
C TYR A 74 10.71 7.47 4.72
N ILE A 75 9.67 7.19 5.51
CA ILE A 75 9.20 8.07 6.59
C ILE A 75 10.26 8.22 7.68
N TRP A 76 10.96 7.13 8.03
CA TRP A 76 12.07 7.19 8.98
C TRP A 76 13.29 7.92 8.44
N ARG A 77 13.62 7.73 7.16
CA ARG A 77 14.71 8.45 6.50
C ARG A 77 14.57 9.97 6.60
N LEU A 78 13.34 10.49 6.53
CA LEU A 78 13.09 11.94 6.68
C LEU A 78 13.52 12.48 8.04
N GLU A 79 13.45 11.66 9.10
CA GLU A 79 13.87 12.05 10.44
C GLU A 79 15.40 12.01 10.63
N HIS A 80 16.07 11.06 9.97
CA HIS A 80 17.52 10.95 10.06
C HIS A 80 18.25 11.99 9.20
N ARG A 81 17.55 12.66 8.29
CA ARG A 81 18.13 13.66 7.41
C ARG A 81 18.36 14.98 8.19
N HIS A 82 19.55 15.59 8.04
CA HIS A 82 19.92 16.89 8.64
C HIS A 82 19.85 16.94 10.18
N ASN A 83 20.17 15.84 10.86
CA ASN A 83 20.14 15.75 12.33
C ASN A 83 18.76 16.11 12.96
N ASN A 84 17.68 15.94 12.22
CA ASN A 84 16.33 16.18 12.73
C ASN A 84 15.98 15.28 13.91
N TRP A 85 16.58 14.08 13.99
CA TRP A 85 16.38 13.16 15.11
C TRP A 85 16.69 13.81 16.45
N ASN A 86 17.81 14.51 16.57
CA ASN A 86 18.18 15.21 17.80
C ASN A 86 17.16 16.29 18.17
N LYS A 87 16.62 17.01 17.20
CA LYS A 87 15.58 18.03 17.41
C LYS A 87 14.26 17.43 17.89
N ILE A 88 13.91 16.25 17.39
CA ILE A 88 12.69 15.54 17.78
C ILE A 88 12.81 15.02 19.20
N MET A 89 13.97 14.46 19.58
CA MET A 89 14.21 13.93 20.92
C MET A 89 14.26 15.02 22.01
N THR A 90 14.65 16.25 21.65
CA THR A 90 14.65 17.39 22.57
C THR A 90 13.31 18.15 22.60
N ALA A 91 12.40 17.83 21.69
CA ALA A 91 11.07 18.45 21.66
C ALA A 91 10.16 17.90 22.77
N PRO A 92 9.32 18.73 23.40
CA PRO A 92 8.39 18.29 24.44
C PRO A 92 7.17 17.57 23.83
N VAL A 93 7.42 16.48 23.09
CA VAL A 93 6.39 15.68 22.42
C VAL A 93 6.51 14.23 22.87
N PRO A 94 5.43 13.58 23.32
CA PRO A 94 5.45 12.17 23.66
C PRO A 94 5.88 11.30 22.48
N VAL A 95 6.77 10.35 22.71
CA VAL A 95 7.25 9.41 21.68
C VAL A 95 6.08 8.64 21.06
N SER A 96 5.08 8.31 21.87
CA SER A 96 3.85 7.65 21.38
C SER A 96 3.12 8.47 20.32
N ASP A 97 3.02 9.79 20.47
CA ASP A 97 2.34 10.66 19.50
C ASP A 97 3.10 10.73 18.17
N LEU A 98 4.43 10.70 18.23
CA LEU A 98 5.28 10.61 17.04
C LEU A 98 5.09 9.27 16.31
N PHE A 99 5.10 8.17 17.07
CA PHE A 99 4.90 6.84 16.56
C PHE A 99 3.54 6.67 15.86
N PHE A 100 2.46 7.02 16.57
CA PHE A 100 1.10 6.93 16.02
C PHE A 100 0.89 7.89 14.84
N GLY A 101 1.52 9.07 14.88
CA GLY A 101 1.48 10.00 13.75
C GLY A 101 2.04 9.40 12.46
N LYS A 102 3.18 8.69 12.55
CA LYS A 102 3.79 7.98 11.42
C LYS A 102 2.97 6.77 10.98
N LEU A 103 2.50 5.97 11.93
CA LEU A 103 1.68 4.79 11.67
C LEU A 103 0.42 5.16 10.86
N VAL A 104 -0.27 6.22 11.26
CA VAL A 104 -1.47 6.69 10.54
C VAL A 104 -1.14 7.01 9.07
N TRP A 105 -0.02 7.69 8.80
CA TRP A 105 0.36 8.02 7.43
C TRP A 105 0.76 6.79 6.61
N ILE A 106 1.48 5.84 7.21
CA ILE A 106 1.83 4.59 6.53
C ILE A 106 0.56 3.81 6.15
N LEU A 107 -0.39 3.70 7.08
CA LEU A 107 -1.66 3.03 6.81
C LEU A 107 -2.51 3.75 5.75
N LEU A 108 -2.53 5.08 5.75
CA LEU A 108 -3.21 5.87 4.71
C LEU A 108 -2.58 5.64 3.33
N ILE A 109 -1.25 5.66 3.24
CA ILE A 109 -0.53 5.40 1.98
C ILE A 109 -0.80 3.96 1.52
N THR A 110 -0.79 3.00 2.44
CA THR A 110 -1.10 1.59 2.14
C THR A 110 -2.54 1.46 1.63
N LEU A 111 -3.51 2.11 2.27
CA LEU A 111 -4.90 2.12 1.80
C LEU A 111 -5.03 2.73 0.39
N MET A 112 -4.36 3.85 0.13
CA MET A 112 -4.32 4.44 -1.23
C MET A 112 -3.75 3.46 -2.25
N THR A 113 -2.68 2.75 -1.91
CA THR A 113 -2.09 1.73 -2.78
C THR A 113 -3.04 0.57 -3.02
N GLN A 114 -3.76 0.11 -2.00
CA GLN A 114 -4.76 -0.95 -2.13
C GLN A 114 -5.94 -0.53 -3.01
N LEU A 115 -6.42 0.70 -2.86
CA LEU A 115 -7.48 1.25 -3.73
C LEU A 115 -6.99 1.34 -5.19
N TRP A 116 -5.74 1.77 -5.39
CA TRP A 116 -5.14 1.80 -6.71
C TRP A 116 -5.02 0.41 -7.34
N THR A 117 -4.58 -0.58 -6.57
CA THR A 117 -4.55 -2.00 -7.02
C THR A 117 -5.95 -2.48 -7.41
N GLY A 118 -6.99 -2.10 -6.66
CA GLY A 118 -8.38 -2.37 -7.02
C GLY A 118 -8.80 -1.74 -8.35
N ILE A 119 -8.39 -0.48 -8.61
CA ILE A 119 -8.65 0.20 -9.88
C ILE A 119 -7.93 -0.52 -11.04
N LEU A 120 -6.67 -0.90 -10.85
CA LEU A 120 -5.91 -1.66 -11.85
C LEU A 120 -6.58 -3.01 -12.17
N TYR A 121 -7.11 -3.70 -11.17
CA TYR A 121 -7.87 -4.93 -11.36
C TYR A 121 -9.14 -4.70 -12.20
N LEU A 122 -9.89 -3.62 -11.95
CA LEU A 122 -11.09 -3.28 -12.75
C LEU A 122 -10.73 -2.98 -14.21
N ILE A 123 -9.65 -2.23 -14.43
CA ILE A 123 -9.14 -1.93 -15.77
C ILE A 123 -8.71 -3.21 -16.47
N SER A 124 -7.95 -4.05 -15.80
CA SER A 124 -7.47 -5.34 -16.33
C SER A 124 -8.61 -6.27 -16.71
N GLY A 125 -9.65 -6.34 -15.88
CA GLY A 125 -10.83 -7.18 -16.18
C GLY A 125 -11.58 -6.72 -17.42
N LYS A 126 -11.73 -5.41 -17.61
CA LYS A 126 -12.34 -4.86 -18.83
C LYS A 126 -11.47 -5.08 -20.06
N LEU A 127 -10.16 -4.91 -19.95
CA LEU A 127 -9.21 -5.18 -21.04
C LEU A 127 -9.17 -6.64 -21.42
N ALA A 128 -9.31 -7.56 -20.47
CA ALA A 128 -9.40 -9.00 -20.69
C ALA A 128 -10.77 -9.44 -21.27
N GLY A 129 -11.71 -8.52 -21.48
CA GLY A 129 -13.03 -8.80 -22.05
C GLY A 129 -13.94 -9.62 -21.12
N LEU A 130 -13.75 -9.52 -19.80
CA LEU A 130 -14.58 -10.27 -18.86
C LEU A 130 -16.03 -9.80 -18.88
N PRO A 131 -16.99 -10.72 -19.04
CA PRO A 131 -18.41 -10.39 -19.03
C PRO A 131 -18.88 -10.05 -17.60
N GLY A 132 -19.99 -9.30 -17.53
CA GLY A 132 -20.64 -8.98 -16.26
C GLY A 132 -20.00 -7.84 -15.48
N VAL A 133 -20.42 -7.73 -14.22
CA VAL A 133 -20.01 -6.68 -13.29
C VAL A 133 -18.99 -7.25 -12.31
N CYS A 134 -18.03 -6.43 -11.90
CA CYS A 134 -17.08 -6.78 -10.87
C CYS A 134 -17.79 -7.19 -9.58
N PRO A 135 -17.34 -8.24 -8.88
CA PRO A 135 -17.90 -8.65 -7.60
C PRO A 135 -17.82 -7.51 -6.57
N PRO A 136 -18.91 -7.22 -5.83
CA PRO A 136 -18.92 -6.16 -4.82
C PRO A 136 -18.00 -6.48 -3.63
N GLU A 137 -17.63 -7.74 -3.45
CA GLU A 137 -16.70 -8.22 -2.42
C GLU A 137 -15.29 -7.61 -2.53
N ILE A 138 -14.94 -6.96 -3.63
CA ILE A 138 -13.66 -6.28 -3.81
C ILE A 138 -13.39 -5.27 -2.69
N ILE A 139 -14.43 -4.61 -2.19
CA ILE A 139 -14.30 -3.64 -1.08
C ILE A 139 -13.81 -4.36 0.17
N ILE A 140 -14.39 -5.52 0.48
CA ILE A 140 -14.00 -6.34 1.63
C ILE A 140 -12.56 -6.85 1.46
N TRP A 141 -12.16 -7.24 0.26
CA TRP A 141 -10.80 -7.71 -0.01
C TRP A 141 -9.76 -6.60 0.17
N ILE A 142 -10.06 -5.38 -0.30
CA ILE A 142 -9.20 -4.20 -0.10
C ILE A 142 -9.06 -3.88 1.39
N LEU A 143 -10.16 -3.90 2.14
CA LEU A 143 -10.12 -3.65 3.59
C LEU A 143 -9.32 -4.73 4.34
N ARG A 144 -9.52 -6.01 4.01
CA ARG A 144 -8.73 -7.11 4.58
C ARG A 144 -7.24 -6.98 4.27
N GLY A 145 -6.88 -6.59 3.04
CA GLY A 145 -5.51 -6.33 2.65
C GLY A 145 -4.89 -5.18 3.47
N THR A 146 -5.65 -4.10 3.67
CA THR A 146 -5.20 -2.95 4.48
C THR A 146 -5.03 -3.33 5.95
N LEU A 147 -5.95 -4.12 6.51
CA LEU A 147 -5.83 -4.64 7.89
C LEU A 147 -4.63 -5.58 8.03
N GLY A 148 -4.38 -6.43 7.02
CA GLY A 148 -3.20 -7.30 6.98
C GLY A 148 -1.87 -6.56 6.93
N ALA A 149 -1.86 -5.28 6.52
CA ALA A 149 -0.67 -4.44 6.57
C ALA A 149 -0.31 -3.97 7.99
N VAL A 150 -1.29 -3.91 8.90
CA VAL A 150 -1.07 -3.38 10.27
C VAL A 150 0.07 -4.08 11.01
N PRO A 151 0.09 -5.43 11.13
CA PRO A 151 1.19 -6.11 11.81
C PRO A 151 2.54 -5.89 11.13
N ILE A 152 2.58 -5.80 9.79
CA ILE A 152 3.80 -5.53 9.05
C ILE A 152 4.31 -4.11 9.37
N CYS A 153 3.41 -3.11 9.35
CA CYS A 153 3.73 -1.74 9.70
C CYS A 153 4.25 -1.64 11.14
N LEU A 154 3.58 -2.27 12.10
CA LEU A 154 3.99 -2.26 13.50
C LEU A 154 5.37 -2.90 13.69
N SER A 155 5.64 -4.03 13.04
CA SER A 155 6.94 -4.70 13.09
C SER A 155 8.07 -3.81 12.53
N LEU A 156 7.84 -3.19 11.37
CA LEU A 156 8.86 -2.37 10.69
C LEU A 156 9.07 -0.99 11.31
N ILE A 157 8.08 -0.42 12.00
CA ILE A 157 8.24 0.85 12.71
C ILE A 157 8.97 0.64 14.04
N HIS A 158 8.87 -0.55 14.62
CA HIS A 158 9.49 -0.85 15.92
C HIS A 158 11.01 -1.11 15.83
N ILE A 159 11.53 -1.44 14.65
CA ILE A 159 12.96 -1.63 14.39
C ILE A 159 13.66 -0.27 14.30
#